data_6e68be08ba23e5b0115e79b3968e549f
#
_entry.id   6e68be08ba23e5b0115e79b3968e549f
#
_cell.length_a   1.000
_cell.length_b   1.000
_cell.length_c   1.000
_cell.angle_alpha   90.00
_cell.angle_beta   90.00
_cell.angle_gamma   90.00
#
_symmetry.space_group_name_H-M   'P 1'
#
loop_
_entity.id
_entity.type
_entity.pdbx_description
1 polymer ?
#
loop_
_entity_poly.entity_id
_entity_poly.type
_entity_poly.pdbx_seq_one_letter_code
_entity_poly.pdbx_strand_id
1 'polypeptide(L)'
;MERTFAIIKPNAFADGNSGKIISRIYNEGFKIIGLKKLFLSQVEAEGFYYVHKERPFFNELTEFMSSGPCVVMVLETENAIQKWRDLMGATNPADAAEGTLRREFGASLGENATHGSDAPETAAFEIGYFFSGLELL
;
A
#
# COMPACT_ATOMS: atom_id res chain seq x y z
N MET A 1 -1.41 5.33 -19.77
CA MET A 1 -1.60 4.52 -18.54
C MET A 1 -0.69 5.01 -17.44
N GLU A 2 -1.18 5.03 -16.21
CA GLU A 2 -0.43 5.47 -15.05
C GLU A 2 -0.18 4.29 -14.13
N ARG A 3 0.95 4.30 -13.42
CA ARG A 3 1.28 3.28 -12.41
C ARG A 3 1.30 3.91 -11.03
N THR A 4 0.84 3.16 -10.03
CA THR A 4 0.92 3.53 -8.63
C THR A 4 1.49 2.36 -7.84
N PHE A 5 2.09 2.67 -6.70
CA PHE A 5 2.60 1.66 -5.79
C PHE A 5 1.57 1.42 -4.67
N ALA A 6 1.37 0.17 -4.33
CA ALA A 6 0.39 -0.24 -3.32
C ALA A 6 0.99 -1.27 -2.37
N ILE A 7 0.56 -1.22 -1.11
CA ILE A 7 0.91 -2.24 -0.12
C ILE A 7 -0.37 -2.76 0.53
N ILE A 8 -0.44 -4.08 0.71
CA ILE A 8 -1.36 -4.69 1.67
C ILE A 8 -0.54 -4.83 2.95
N LYS A 9 -0.90 -4.05 3.96
CA LYS A 9 -0.12 -3.92 5.20
C LYS A 9 -0.22 -5.16 6.09
N PRO A 10 0.70 -5.32 7.06
CA PRO A 10 0.75 -6.53 7.88
C PRO A 10 -0.55 -6.89 8.61
N ASN A 11 -1.35 -5.91 9.03
CA ASN A 11 -2.61 -6.22 9.71
C ASN A 11 -3.61 -6.92 8.78
N ALA A 12 -3.79 -6.42 7.56
CA ALA A 12 -4.70 -7.03 6.60
C ALA A 12 -4.17 -8.38 6.11
N PHE A 13 -2.85 -8.51 5.94
CA PHE A 13 -2.24 -9.79 5.58
C PHE A 13 -2.46 -10.82 6.68
N ALA A 14 -2.19 -10.46 7.94
CA ALA A 14 -2.34 -11.37 9.08
C ALA A 14 -3.80 -11.82 9.27
N ASP A 15 -4.75 -10.93 8.97
CA ASP A 15 -6.18 -11.24 9.08
C ASP A 15 -6.70 -12.11 7.92
N GLY A 16 -5.84 -12.46 6.96
CA GLY A 16 -6.21 -13.30 5.83
C GLY A 16 -7.00 -12.57 4.74
N ASN A 17 -6.90 -11.24 4.68
CA ASN A 17 -7.71 -10.42 3.77
C ASN A 17 -7.01 -10.08 2.43
N SER A 18 -5.78 -10.54 2.22
CA SER A 18 -5.04 -10.23 0.99
C SER A 18 -5.78 -10.64 -0.28
N GLY A 19 -6.38 -11.84 -0.28
CA GLY A 19 -7.13 -12.32 -1.44
C GLY A 19 -8.35 -11.46 -1.76
N LYS A 20 -9.06 -11.00 -0.73
CA LYS A 20 -10.22 -10.12 -0.90
C LYS A 20 -9.82 -8.77 -1.48
N ILE A 21 -8.71 -8.21 -1.01
CA ILE A 21 -8.19 -6.93 -1.50
C ILE A 21 -7.73 -7.07 -2.94
N ILE A 22 -7.01 -8.14 -3.29
CA ILE A 22 -6.57 -8.39 -4.67
C ILE A 22 -7.76 -8.57 -5.60
N SER A 23 -8.78 -9.27 -5.16
CA SER A 23 -10.02 -9.44 -5.92
C SER A 23 -10.67 -8.08 -6.22
N ARG A 24 -10.73 -7.19 -5.22
CA ARG A 24 -11.26 -5.84 -5.41
C ARG A 24 -10.43 -5.03 -6.41
N ILE A 25 -9.11 -5.18 -6.39
CA ILE A 25 -8.22 -4.52 -7.34
C ILE A 25 -8.56 -4.94 -8.77
N TYR A 26 -8.70 -6.23 -9.03
CA TYR A 26 -9.08 -6.71 -10.36
C TYR A 26 -10.49 -6.26 -10.77
N ASN A 27 -11.44 -6.31 -9.85
CA ASN A 27 -12.81 -5.92 -10.13
C ASN A 27 -12.95 -4.44 -10.50
N GLU A 28 -12.04 -3.60 -9.99
CA GLU A 28 -12.02 -2.16 -10.31
C GLU A 28 -11.25 -1.85 -11.60
N GLY A 29 -10.74 -2.86 -12.29
CA GLY A 29 -10.13 -2.68 -13.60
C GLY A 29 -8.63 -2.39 -13.59
N PHE A 30 -7.96 -2.53 -12.46
CA PHE A 30 -6.49 -2.40 -12.41
C PHE A 30 -5.82 -3.62 -13.00
N LYS A 31 -4.67 -3.40 -13.64
CA LYS A 31 -3.71 -4.48 -13.91
C LYS A 31 -2.68 -4.53 -12.79
N ILE A 32 -2.33 -5.71 -12.35
CA ILE A 32 -1.24 -5.91 -11.41
C ILE A 32 0.02 -6.21 -12.24
N ILE A 33 0.94 -5.24 -12.29
CA ILE A 33 2.17 -5.32 -13.08
C ILE A 33 3.27 -6.05 -12.31
N GLY A 34 3.30 -5.87 -10.99
CA GLY A 34 4.23 -6.54 -10.11
C GLY A 34 3.58 -6.87 -8.78
N LEU A 35 3.98 -7.97 -8.16
CA LEU A 35 3.44 -8.40 -6.88
C LEU A 35 4.48 -9.25 -6.15
N LYS A 36 4.76 -8.91 -4.89
CA LYS A 36 5.67 -9.66 -4.04
C LYS A 36 5.14 -9.73 -2.61
N LYS A 37 5.31 -10.88 -1.96
CA LYS A 37 5.18 -11.00 -0.51
C LYS A 37 6.55 -10.75 0.11
N LEU A 38 6.61 -9.84 1.07
CA LEU A 38 7.84 -9.47 1.75
C LEU A 38 7.63 -9.44 3.27
N PHE A 39 8.72 -9.69 4.00
CA PHE A 39 8.78 -9.43 5.43
C PHE A 39 9.89 -8.40 5.62
N LEU A 40 9.52 -7.13 5.80
CA LEU A 40 10.48 -6.03 5.89
C LEU A 40 11.23 -6.06 7.21
N SER A 41 12.51 -5.74 7.17
CA SER A 41 13.24 -5.38 8.38
C SER A 41 12.87 -3.95 8.78
N GLN A 42 13.17 -3.59 10.04
CA GLN A 42 12.97 -2.21 10.51
C GLN A 42 13.73 -1.22 9.63
N VAL A 43 14.97 -1.52 9.25
CA VAL A 43 15.79 -0.65 8.41
C VAL A 43 15.19 -0.48 7.02
N GLU A 44 14.65 -1.55 6.45
CA GLU A 44 13.98 -1.48 5.14
C GLU A 44 12.72 -0.61 5.20
N ALA A 45 11.94 -0.74 6.27
CA ALA A 45 10.76 0.09 6.48
C ALA A 45 11.15 1.56 6.68
N GLU A 46 12.20 1.83 7.45
CA GLU A 46 12.71 3.19 7.67
C GLU A 46 13.16 3.84 6.36
N GLY A 47 13.83 3.10 5.49
CA GLY A 47 14.25 3.61 4.19
C GLY A 47 13.07 3.96 3.29
N PHE A 48 12.03 3.15 3.29
CA PHE A 48 10.83 3.41 2.52
C PHE A 48 10.09 4.67 2.98
N TYR A 49 9.95 4.81 4.30
CA TYR A 49 9.25 5.95 4.89
C TYR A 49 10.17 7.12 5.26
N TYR A 50 11.39 7.16 4.71
CA TYR A 50 12.42 8.14 5.06
C TYR A 50 11.94 9.59 4.96
N VAL A 51 11.06 9.90 4.02
CA VAL A 51 10.45 11.23 3.86
C VAL A 51 9.71 11.68 5.13
N HIS A 52 9.28 10.74 5.96
CA HIS A 52 8.57 11.00 7.21
C HIS A 52 9.43 10.89 8.46
N LYS A 53 10.76 10.81 8.33
CA LYS A 53 11.68 10.51 9.46
C LYS A 53 11.56 11.47 10.62
N GLU A 54 11.16 12.71 10.38
CA GLU A 54 10.99 13.72 11.42
C GLU A 54 9.57 13.75 12.04
N ARG A 55 8.67 12.91 11.54
CA ARG A 55 7.30 12.87 12.05
C ARG A 55 7.22 12.05 13.33
N PRO A 56 6.34 12.46 14.30
CA PRO A 56 6.19 11.73 15.56
C PRO A 56 5.79 10.26 15.38
N PHE A 57 5.05 9.94 14.31
CA PHE A 57 4.57 8.57 14.05
C PHE A 57 5.59 7.66 13.36
N PHE A 58 6.78 8.17 13.01
CA PHE A 58 7.73 7.43 12.19
C PHE A 58 8.14 6.08 12.80
N ASN A 59 8.53 6.07 14.08
CA ASN A 59 8.96 4.84 14.74
C ASN A 59 7.84 3.81 14.84
N GLU A 60 6.64 4.24 15.24
CA GLU A 60 5.49 3.35 15.34
C GLU A 60 5.11 2.77 13.97
N LEU A 61 5.12 3.61 12.92
CA LEU A 61 4.83 3.17 11.56
C LEU A 61 5.84 2.13 11.07
N THR A 62 7.12 2.38 11.24
CA THR A 62 8.17 1.48 10.76
C THR A 62 8.22 0.18 11.56
N GLU A 63 7.96 0.22 12.87
CA GLU A 63 7.79 -0.98 13.67
C GLU A 63 6.60 -1.81 13.18
N PHE A 64 5.47 -1.17 12.93
CA PHE A 64 4.29 -1.85 12.41
C PHE A 64 4.57 -2.50 11.05
N MET A 65 5.18 -1.76 10.12
CA MET A 65 5.45 -2.27 8.78
C MET A 65 6.48 -3.40 8.75
N SER A 66 7.28 -3.54 9.79
CA SER A 66 8.25 -4.64 9.93
C SER A 66 7.77 -5.74 10.88
N SER A 67 6.53 -5.67 11.36
CA SER A 67 5.99 -6.62 12.35
C SER A 67 5.52 -7.94 11.77
N GLY A 68 5.35 -8.03 10.47
CA GLY A 68 4.86 -9.23 9.81
C GLY A 68 4.92 -9.09 8.30
N PRO A 69 4.56 -10.15 7.56
CA PRO A 69 4.55 -10.09 6.10
C PRO A 69 3.57 -9.06 5.56
N CYS A 70 3.92 -8.49 4.41
CA CYS A 70 3.06 -7.61 3.65
C CYS A 70 3.13 -7.99 2.17
N VAL A 71 2.23 -7.43 1.36
CA VAL A 71 2.26 -7.61 -0.09
C VAL A 71 2.49 -6.25 -0.73
N VAL A 72 3.52 -6.15 -1.57
CA VAL A 72 3.81 -4.94 -2.33
C VAL A 72 3.43 -5.16 -3.79
N MET A 73 2.82 -4.15 -4.42
CA MET A 73 2.29 -4.27 -5.78
C MET A 73 2.54 -3.00 -6.58
N VAL A 74 2.64 -3.19 -7.89
CA VAL A 74 2.56 -2.09 -8.86
C VAL A 74 1.25 -2.26 -9.63
N LEU A 75 0.39 -1.25 -9.56
CA LEU A 75 -0.92 -1.25 -10.19
C LEU A 75 -0.94 -0.28 -11.36
N GLU A 76 -1.58 -0.67 -12.46
CA GLU A 76 -1.64 0.15 -13.66
C GLU A 76 -3.06 0.26 -14.18
N THR A 77 -3.50 1.49 -14.42
CA THR A 77 -4.75 1.82 -15.10
C THR A 77 -4.71 3.31 -15.47
N GLU A 78 -5.72 3.81 -16.16
CA GLU A 78 -5.89 5.24 -16.34
C GLU A 78 -6.10 5.91 -14.98
N ASN A 79 -5.35 6.99 -14.72
CA ASN A 79 -5.45 7.76 -13.48
C ASN A 79 -5.28 6.89 -12.22
N ALA A 80 -4.30 5.99 -12.24
CA ALA A 80 -4.13 4.94 -11.25
C ALA A 80 -3.95 5.46 -9.82
N ILE A 81 -3.19 6.54 -9.63
CA ILE A 81 -2.92 7.09 -8.30
C ILE A 81 -4.21 7.51 -7.62
N GLN A 82 -5.02 8.33 -8.30
CA GLN A 82 -6.28 8.80 -7.72
C GLN A 82 -7.29 7.66 -7.58
N LYS A 83 -7.38 6.81 -8.59
CA LYS A 83 -8.31 5.69 -8.57
C LYS A 83 -8.03 4.73 -7.42
N TRP A 84 -6.75 4.44 -7.15
CA TRP A 84 -6.37 3.60 -6.02
C TRP A 84 -6.67 4.29 -4.69
N ARG A 85 -6.41 5.58 -4.58
CA ARG A 85 -6.74 6.35 -3.37
C ARG A 85 -8.24 6.37 -3.10
N ASP A 86 -9.06 6.48 -4.14
CA ASP A 86 -10.52 6.43 -4.01
C ASP A 86 -10.99 5.04 -3.53
N LEU A 87 -10.39 3.98 -4.04
CA LEU A 87 -10.71 2.62 -3.62
C LEU A 87 -10.29 2.35 -2.18
N MET A 88 -9.12 2.86 -1.78
CA MET A 88 -8.65 2.73 -0.39
C MET A 88 -9.54 3.49 0.60
N GLY A 89 -10.00 4.68 0.23
CA GLY A 89 -10.77 5.55 1.11
C GLY A 89 -9.90 6.41 2.02
N ALA A 90 -10.55 7.12 2.93
CA ALA A 90 -9.88 8.03 3.86
C ALA A 90 -8.83 7.29 4.71
N THR A 91 -7.75 7.99 5.06
CA THR A 91 -6.61 7.43 5.79
C THR A 91 -7.05 6.80 7.12
N ASN A 92 -7.95 7.46 7.85
CA ASN A 92 -8.53 6.88 9.06
C ASN A 92 -9.73 6.00 8.66
N PRO A 93 -9.70 4.68 8.98
CA PRO A 93 -10.81 3.79 8.65
C PRO A 93 -12.16 4.25 9.21
N ALA A 94 -12.18 4.92 10.35
CA ALA A 94 -13.42 5.42 10.95
C ALA A 94 -14.09 6.50 10.09
N ASP A 95 -13.30 7.23 9.29
CA ASP A 95 -13.77 8.29 8.41
C ASP A 95 -13.98 7.81 6.97
N ALA A 96 -13.59 6.58 6.66
CA ALA A 96 -13.66 6.04 5.30
C ALA A 96 -15.09 5.65 4.96
N ALA A 97 -15.51 5.92 3.71
CA ALA A 97 -16.85 5.60 3.23
C ALA A 97 -17.05 4.09 3.11
N GLU A 98 -18.29 3.65 3.23
CA GLU A 98 -18.64 2.26 2.97
C GLU A 98 -18.20 1.84 1.58
N GLY A 99 -17.72 0.60 1.45
CA GLY A 99 -17.23 0.05 0.19
C GLY A 99 -15.76 0.33 -0.07
N THR A 100 -15.10 1.16 0.73
CA THR A 100 -13.65 1.38 0.62
C THR A 100 -12.88 0.30 1.39
N LEU A 101 -11.64 0.07 0.97
CA LEU A 101 -10.81 -0.97 1.58
C LEU A 101 -10.47 -0.66 3.04
N ARG A 102 -10.20 0.59 3.36
CA ARG A 102 -9.88 0.97 4.74
C ARG A 102 -11.07 0.86 5.65
N ARG A 103 -12.28 1.19 5.17
CA ARG A 103 -13.50 0.99 5.95
C ARG A 103 -13.72 -0.49 6.26
N GLU A 104 -13.50 -1.35 5.28
CA GLU A 104 -13.78 -2.77 5.41
C GLU A 104 -12.68 -3.53 6.17
N PHE A 105 -11.40 -3.20 5.94
CA PHE A 105 -10.27 -3.99 6.42
C PHE A 105 -9.34 -3.26 7.38
N GLY A 106 -9.47 -1.94 7.54
CA GLY A 106 -8.64 -1.17 8.45
C GLY A 106 -9.10 -1.30 9.90
N ALA A 107 -8.16 -1.33 10.83
CA ALA A 107 -8.44 -1.42 12.26
C ALA A 107 -8.36 -0.04 12.94
N SER A 108 -7.36 0.76 12.58
CA SER A 108 -7.11 2.08 13.16
C SER A 108 -6.35 2.95 12.18
N LEU A 109 -6.11 4.21 12.55
CA LEU A 109 -5.33 5.12 11.73
C LEU A 109 -3.93 4.58 11.41
N GLY A 110 -3.26 3.96 12.39
CA GLY A 110 -1.93 3.38 12.20
C GLY A 110 -1.96 2.03 11.50
N GLU A 111 -3.04 1.27 11.65
CA GLU A 111 -3.21 -0.07 11.05
C GLU A 111 -4.37 -0.04 10.07
N ASN A 112 -4.20 0.70 8.99
CA ASN A 112 -5.28 1.03 8.06
C ASN A 112 -5.30 0.19 6.77
N ALA A 113 -4.75 -1.00 6.82
CA ALA A 113 -4.82 -2.06 5.82
C ALA A 113 -3.98 -1.85 4.55
N THR A 114 -3.96 -0.66 3.97
CA THR A 114 -3.34 -0.45 2.65
C THR A 114 -2.56 0.85 2.59
N HIS A 115 -1.62 0.89 1.63
CA HIS A 115 -0.82 2.06 1.30
C HIS A 115 -0.93 2.33 -0.20
N GLY A 116 -0.88 3.60 -0.58
CA GLY A 116 -0.82 4.02 -1.97
C GLY A 116 0.02 5.29 -2.11
N SER A 117 0.59 5.48 -3.30
CA SER A 117 1.37 6.66 -3.61
C SER A 117 0.48 7.90 -3.69
N ASP A 118 1.06 9.07 -3.37
CA ASP A 118 0.33 10.36 -3.37
C ASP A 118 0.42 11.08 -4.70
N ALA A 119 1.49 10.87 -5.46
CA ALA A 119 1.80 11.65 -6.65
C ALA A 119 2.72 10.85 -7.57
N PRO A 120 2.89 11.28 -8.84
CA PRO A 120 3.79 10.58 -9.76
C PRO A 120 5.23 10.45 -9.23
N GLU A 121 5.75 11.46 -8.55
CA GLU A 121 7.11 11.44 -8.00
C GLU A 121 7.24 10.41 -6.88
N THR A 122 6.27 10.35 -5.97
CA THR A 122 6.29 9.36 -4.90
C THR A 122 6.07 7.96 -5.43
N ALA A 123 5.21 7.80 -6.43
CA ALA A 123 5.01 6.51 -7.11
C ALA A 123 6.32 6.00 -7.72
N ALA A 124 7.06 6.87 -8.41
CA ALA A 124 8.34 6.49 -9.03
C ALA A 124 9.35 6.01 -7.97
N PHE A 125 9.51 6.75 -6.87
CA PHE A 125 10.40 6.36 -5.78
C PHE A 125 9.97 5.02 -5.16
N GLU A 126 8.69 4.91 -4.82
CA GLU A 126 8.17 3.75 -4.11
C GLU A 126 8.24 2.47 -4.93
N ILE A 127 7.91 2.57 -6.21
CA ILE A 127 8.04 1.43 -7.15
C ILE A 127 9.51 1.00 -7.24
N GLY A 128 10.42 1.94 -7.46
CA GLY A 128 11.85 1.65 -7.60
C GLY A 128 12.50 1.15 -6.32
N TYR A 129 11.88 1.40 -5.16
CA TYR A 129 12.38 0.88 -3.89
C TYR A 129 12.24 -0.65 -3.80
N PHE A 130 11.16 -1.20 -4.34
CA PHE A 130 10.87 -2.63 -4.22
C PHE A 130 10.99 -3.44 -5.51
N PHE A 131 10.96 -2.80 -6.67
CA PHE A 131 10.93 -3.50 -7.95
C PHE A 131 12.03 -2.99 -8.88
N SER A 132 12.67 -3.92 -9.61
CA SER A 132 13.54 -3.55 -10.73
C SER A 132 12.69 -3.37 -11.99
N GLY A 133 13.25 -2.65 -12.99
CA GLY A 133 12.57 -2.50 -14.26
C GLY A 133 12.29 -3.84 -14.95
N LEU A 134 13.19 -4.81 -14.76
CA LEU A 134 13.01 -6.15 -15.34
C LEU A 134 11.79 -6.87 -14.78
N GLU A 135 11.46 -6.65 -13.51
CA GLU A 135 10.31 -7.29 -12.86
C GLU A 135 8.97 -6.71 -13.30
N LEU A 136 8.99 -5.57 -14.00
CA LEU A 136 7.78 -4.85 -14.39
C LEU A 136 7.51 -4.90 -15.90
N LEU A 137 8.10 -5.84 -16.59
CA LEU A 137 7.89 -6.01 -18.04
C LEU A 137 6.47 -6.51 -18.39
#